data_1bdfdb347cde0fd3f501eac31dd95ef4
#
_entry.id   1bdfdb347cde0fd3f501eac31dd95ef4
#
_cell.length_a   1.000
_cell.length_b   1.000
_cell.length_c   1.000
_cell.angle_alpha   90.00
_cell.angle_beta   90.00
_cell.angle_gamma   90.00
#
_symmetry.space_group_name_H-M   'P 1'
#
loop_
_entity.id
_entity.type
_entity.pdbx_description
1 polymer ?
#
loop_
_entity_poly.entity_id
_entity_poly.type
_entity_poly.pdbx_seq_one_letter_code
_entity_poly.pdbx_strand_id
1 'polypeptide(L)'
;VIDPREDQAAGLRRLFRRAPPTVVALYATGRHGAHNALRAAHAIAGRGERVILLDEAPSEASLAARLALRQGPDLLSVVDGRATPGELLQPMPGLLGRIATSAAALALPLLDEQRREVLLGALQQIQRHTGFMLIHADAQAADDPSPFVYAAPRRLVVAEASASGATEAYRLIKQLAAAGAGSLHVAVARARSRSDAAAFFASLEGLVRRHVGVALAWLGEVERDDLATGLAHPVAQSSPREAEHAFLHRLASLGPGAAPPRTLRR
;
A
#
# COMPACT_ATOMS: atom_id res chain seq x y z
N VAL A 1 14.50 -41.89 -11.31
CA VAL A 1 13.41 -41.77 -12.32
C VAL A 1 12.32 -40.93 -11.68
N ILE A 2 12.18 -39.68 -12.11
CA ILE A 2 11.13 -38.76 -11.61
C ILE A 2 9.84 -39.15 -12.33
N ASP A 3 8.77 -39.44 -11.59
CA ASP A 3 7.46 -39.80 -12.14
C ASP A 3 6.84 -38.55 -12.83
N PRO A 4 6.56 -38.60 -14.15
CA PRO A 4 5.97 -37.49 -14.91
C PRO A 4 4.60 -37.04 -14.37
N ARG A 5 3.89 -37.91 -13.63
CA ARG A 5 2.58 -37.59 -13.03
C ARG A 5 2.68 -36.69 -11.77
N GLU A 6 3.77 -36.80 -11.03
CA GLU A 6 4.04 -35.87 -9.90
C GLU A 6 4.36 -34.46 -10.38
N ASP A 7 5.01 -34.32 -11.53
CA ASP A 7 5.37 -33.03 -12.11
C ASP A 7 4.14 -32.27 -12.67
N GLN A 8 3.19 -32.99 -13.28
CA GLN A 8 1.93 -32.41 -13.76
C GLN A 8 1.04 -31.95 -12.60
N ALA A 9 0.94 -32.73 -11.52
CA ALA A 9 0.19 -32.33 -10.32
C ALA A 9 0.84 -31.17 -9.58
N ALA A 10 2.17 -31.06 -9.60
CA ALA A 10 2.92 -29.92 -9.08
C ALA A 10 2.72 -28.67 -9.95
N GLY A 11 2.69 -28.83 -11.28
CA GLY A 11 2.37 -27.78 -12.24
C GLY A 11 0.94 -27.25 -12.07
N LEU A 12 -0.05 -28.14 -11.97
CA LEU A 12 -1.44 -27.77 -11.68
C LEU A 12 -1.58 -27.09 -10.32
N ARG A 13 -0.97 -27.62 -9.27
CA ARG A 13 -0.96 -26.97 -7.94
C ARG A 13 -0.32 -25.57 -7.97
N ARG A 14 0.68 -25.31 -8.83
CA ARG A 14 1.26 -23.98 -9.04
C ARG A 14 0.30 -23.04 -9.77
N LEU A 15 -0.49 -23.54 -10.74
CA LEU A 15 -1.51 -22.75 -11.45
C LEU A 15 -2.69 -22.37 -10.54
N PHE A 16 -3.05 -23.24 -9.59
CA PHE A 16 -4.11 -22.97 -8.59
C PHE A 16 -3.62 -22.25 -7.33
N ARG A 17 -2.30 -22.15 -7.09
CA ARG A 17 -1.78 -21.23 -6.08
C ARG A 17 -1.91 -19.82 -6.64
N ARG A 18 -2.92 -19.09 -6.16
CA ARG A 18 -3.04 -17.66 -6.45
C ARG A 18 -1.75 -16.97 -6.04
N ALA A 19 -1.23 -16.12 -6.94
CA ALA A 19 -0.10 -15.28 -6.59
C ALA A 19 -0.46 -14.45 -5.34
N PRO A 20 0.49 -14.21 -4.43
CA PRO A 20 0.25 -13.32 -3.31
C PRO A 20 -0.13 -11.92 -3.81
N PRO A 21 -0.90 -11.12 -3.05
CA PRO A 21 -1.37 -9.82 -3.49
C PRO A 21 -0.22 -8.84 -3.68
N THR A 22 -0.36 -7.93 -4.61
CA THR A 22 0.52 -6.77 -4.73
C THR A 22 0.23 -5.83 -3.57
N VAL A 23 1.20 -5.65 -2.66
CA VAL A 23 1.08 -4.76 -1.50
C VAL A 23 1.71 -3.41 -1.80
N VAL A 24 0.93 -2.34 -1.57
CA VAL A 24 1.32 -0.96 -1.90
C VAL A 24 0.95 -0.03 -0.76
N ALA A 25 1.91 0.72 -0.23
CA ALA A 25 1.63 1.86 0.63
C ALA A 25 1.13 3.03 -0.22
N LEU A 26 -0.08 3.48 0.05
CA LEU A 26 -0.80 4.49 -0.72
C LEU A 26 -0.86 5.80 0.06
N TYR A 27 -0.27 6.83 -0.51
CA TYR A 27 -0.34 8.20 -0.02
C TYR A 27 -1.10 9.06 -1.03
N ALA A 28 -1.92 9.97 -0.56
CA ALA A 28 -2.59 10.92 -1.42
C ALA A 28 -2.41 12.34 -0.90
N THR A 29 -2.16 13.26 -1.82
CA THR A 29 -1.89 14.67 -1.52
C THR A 29 -2.98 15.59 -2.07
N GLY A 30 -2.95 16.84 -1.63
CA GLY A 30 -3.89 17.85 -2.03
C GLY A 30 -5.16 17.88 -1.20
N ARG A 31 -5.98 18.87 -1.46
CA ARG A 31 -7.21 19.14 -0.73
C ARG A 31 -8.19 17.95 -0.69
N HIS A 32 -8.15 17.12 -1.72
CA HIS A 32 -9.06 15.98 -1.87
C HIS A 32 -8.36 14.63 -1.64
N GLY A 33 -7.31 14.58 -0.83
CA GLY A 33 -6.45 13.41 -0.65
C GLY A 33 -7.23 12.11 -0.44
N ALA A 34 -8.17 12.05 0.51
CA ALA A 34 -8.97 10.84 0.76
C ALA A 34 -9.79 10.38 -0.47
N HIS A 35 -10.40 11.33 -1.19
CA HIS A 35 -11.12 11.00 -2.44
C HIS A 35 -10.15 10.54 -3.53
N ASN A 36 -8.97 11.16 -3.64
CA ASN A 36 -7.95 10.77 -4.62
C ASN A 36 -7.40 9.38 -4.32
N ALA A 37 -7.20 9.03 -3.03
CA ALA A 37 -6.82 7.67 -2.61
C ALA A 37 -7.90 6.64 -3.00
N LEU A 38 -9.16 6.93 -2.74
CA LEU A 38 -10.26 6.04 -3.11
C LEU A 38 -10.39 5.90 -4.63
N ARG A 39 -10.23 6.97 -5.40
CA ARG A 39 -10.25 6.93 -6.88
C ARG A 39 -9.11 6.09 -7.44
N ALA A 40 -7.91 6.20 -6.87
CA ALA A 40 -6.79 5.34 -7.25
C ALA A 40 -7.07 3.86 -6.95
N ALA A 41 -7.68 3.55 -5.81
CA ALA A 41 -8.10 2.19 -5.49
C ALA A 41 -9.13 1.65 -6.50
N HIS A 42 -10.11 2.47 -6.90
CA HIS A 42 -11.07 2.10 -7.95
C HIS A 42 -10.42 1.96 -9.33
N ALA A 43 -9.45 2.81 -9.68
CA ALA A 43 -8.72 2.69 -10.94
C ALA A 43 -7.94 1.36 -11.02
N ILE A 44 -7.35 0.93 -9.89
CA ILE A 44 -6.69 -0.37 -9.78
C ILE A 44 -7.72 -1.52 -9.90
N ALA A 45 -8.89 -1.38 -9.25
CA ALA A 45 -9.96 -2.40 -9.30
C ALA A 45 -10.67 -2.48 -10.65
N GLY A 46 -10.63 -1.41 -11.46
CA GLY A 46 -11.37 -1.30 -12.73
C GLY A 46 -11.04 -2.33 -13.80
N ARG A 47 -9.95 -3.10 -13.63
CA ARG A 47 -9.57 -4.23 -14.50
C ARG A 47 -9.99 -5.59 -13.95
N GLY A 48 -10.91 -5.63 -12.99
CA GLY A 48 -11.36 -6.85 -12.35
C GLY A 48 -10.43 -7.31 -11.22
N GLU A 49 -9.48 -6.48 -10.81
CA GLU A 49 -8.60 -6.75 -9.68
C GLU A 49 -9.38 -6.69 -8.36
N ARG A 50 -9.07 -7.63 -7.48
CA ARG A 50 -9.67 -7.72 -6.16
C ARG A 50 -8.86 -6.86 -5.18
N VAL A 51 -9.33 -5.65 -4.94
CA VAL A 51 -8.63 -4.64 -4.13
C VAL A 51 -9.22 -4.57 -2.72
N ILE A 52 -8.35 -4.60 -1.71
CA ILE A 52 -8.68 -4.29 -0.32
C ILE A 52 -7.90 -3.05 0.13
N LEU A 53 -8.56 -2.20 0.93
CA LEU A 53 -7.93 -1.05 1.57
C LEU A 53 -7.66 -1.36 3.05
N LEU A 54 -6.42 -1.26 3.49
CA LEU A 54 -6.05 -1.17 4.89
C LEU A 54 -5.95 0.32 5.24
N ASP A 55 -6.86 0.81 6.08
CA ASP A 55 -6.95 2.22 6.47
C ASP A 55 -6.16 2.42 7.76
N GLU A 56 -4.91 2.80 7.61
CA GLU A 56 -3.96 2.94 8.70
C GLU A 56 -3.87 4.37 9.23
N ALA A 57 -4.34 5.33 8.45
CA ALA A 57 -4.31 6.72 8.87
C ALA A 57 -5.08 6.90 10.20
N PRO A 58 -4.57 7.76 11.13
CA PRO A 58 -5.21 7.96 12.41
C PRO A 58 -6.62 8.57 12.25
N SER A 59 -7.44 8.45 13.31
CA SER A 59 -8.88 8.73 13.33
C SER A 59 -9.37 9.84 12.39
N GLU A 60 -8.80 11.03 12.48
CA GLU A 60 -9.23 12.20 11.68
C GLU A 60 -8.74 12.18 10.23
N ALA A 61 -7.62 11.52 9.98
CA ALA A 61 -7.04 11.36 8.64
C ALA A 61 -7.53 10.10 7.93
N SER A 62 -8.23 9.19 8.63
CA SER A 62 -8.73 7.93 8.08
C SER A 62 -9.71 8.17 6.93
N LEU A 63 -9.75 7.23 5.99
CA LEU A 63 -10.75 7.23 4.91
C LEU A 63 -12.17 7.21 5.49
N ALA A 64 -12.38 6.49 6.59
CA ALA A 64 -13.68 6.43 7.23
C ALA A 64 -14.15 7.80 7.71
N ALA A 65 -13.30 8.59 8.37
CA ALA A 65 -13.65 9.92 8.82
C ALA A 65 -13.81 10.91 7.66
N ARG A 66 -12.85 10.90 6.72
CA ARG A 66 -12.79 11.85 5.60
C ARG A 66 -13.90 11.65 4.56
N LEU A 67 -14.40 10.42 4.42
CA LEU A 67 -15.42 10.05 3.45
C LEU A 67 -16.77 9.71 4.12
N ALA A 68 -16.91 9.98 5.42
CA ALA A 68 -18.10 9.66 6.21
C ALA A 68 -18.55 8.19 6.08
N LEU A 69 -17.59 7.26 6.05
CA LEU A 69 -17.86 5.84 5.94
C LEU A 69 -18.15 5.24 7.32
N ARG A 70 -18.85 4.10 7.31
CA ARG A 70 -19.10 3.35 8.55
C ARG A 70 -17.79 2.92 9.19
N GLN A 71 -17.67 3.17 10.49
CA GLN A 71 -16.57 2.64 11.30
C GLN A 71 -16.78 1.13 11.48
N GLY A 72 -15.66 0.38 11.48
CA GLY A 72 -15.65 -1.05 11.75
C GLY A 72 -14.59 -1.37 12.80
N PRO A 73 -14.52 -2.64 13.25
CA PRO A 73 -13.48 -3.07 14.16
C PRO A 73 -12.11 -2.92 13.49
N ASP A 74 -11.12 -2.53 14.29
CA ASP A 74 -9.71 -2.49 13.87
C ASP A 74 -9.14 -3.92 13.83
N LEU A 75 -8.14 -4.14 12.99
CA LEU A 75 -7.44 -5.42 12.88
C LEU A 75 -6.92 -5.94 14.24
N LEU A 76 -6.56 -5.05 15.18
CA LEU A 76 -6.17 -5.42 16.53
C LEU A 76 -7.28 -6.19 17.29
N SER A 77 -8.55 -5.99 16.93
CA SER A 77 -9.68 -6.68 17.56
C SER A 77 -9.63 -8.19 17.38
N VAL A 78 -8.94 -8.70 16.34
CA VAL A 78 -8.73 -10.15 16.16
C VAL A 78 -7.74 -10.69 17.20
N VAL A 79 -6.71 -9.93 17.50
CA VAL A 79 -5.69 -10.28 18.51
C VAL A 79 -6.33 -10.37 19.90
N ASP A 80 -7.30 -9.49 20.17
CA ASP A 80 -8.03 -9.47 21.44
C ASP A 80 -9.21 -10.47 21.47
N GLY A 81 -9.43 -11.25 20.41
CA GLY A 81 -10.55 -12.19 20.29
C GLY A 81 -11.93 -11.53 20.19
N ARG A 82 -11.99 -10.23 19.91
CA ARG A 82 -13.23 -9.43 19.82
C ARG A 82 -13.86 -9.41 18.42
N ALA A 83 -13.14 -9.86 17.40
CA ALA A 83 -13.62 -9.96 16.04
C ALA A 83 -12.94 -11.10 15.29
N THR A 84 -13.62 -11.67 14.32
CA THR A 84 -13.04 -12.59 13.34
C THR A 84 -12.50 -11.84 12.14
N PRO A 85 -11.57 -12.40 11.34
CA PRO A 85 -11.07 -11.76 10.12
C PRO A 85 -12.17 -11.36 9.12
N GLY A 86 -13.28 -12.12 9.07
CA GLY A 86 -14.42 -11.80 8.20
C GLY A 86 -15.20 -10.55 8.65
N GLU A 87 -15.30 -10.31 9.95
CA GLU A 87 -16.02 -9.16 10.53
C GLU A 87 -15.23 -7.83 10.38
N LEU A 88 -13.92 -7.90 10.15
CA LEU A 88 -13.10 -6.73 9.93
C LEU A 88 -13.43 -6.01 8.63
N LEU A 89 -13.87 -6.77 7.61
CA LEU A 89 -14.06 -6.26 6.26
C LEU A 89 -15.33 -5.41 6.18
N GLN A 90 -15.16 -4.11 6.05
CA GLN A 90 -16.23 -3.17 5.80
C GLN A 90 -16.47 -3.06 4.29
N PRO A 91 -17.67 -3.41 3.78
CA PRO A 91 -17.97 -3.35 2.36
C PRO A 91 -17.76 -1.94 1.79
N MET A 92 -17.15 -1.88 0.60
CA MET A 92 -17.02 -0.65 -0.18
C MET A 92 -17.44 -0.92 -1.63
N PRO A 93 -18.30 -0.09 -2.24
CA PRO A 93 -18.70 -0.27 -3.64
C PRO A 93 -17.46 -0.33 -4.55
N GLY A 94 -17.41 -1.30 -5.46
CA GLY A 94 -16.32 -1.46 -6.42
C GLY A 94 -14.99 -2.00 -5.88
N LEU A 95 -14.90 -2.27 -4.57
CA LEU A 95 -13.75 -2.89 -3.92
C LEU A 95 -14.18 -4.12 -3.13
N LEU A 96 -13.23 -4.96 -2.71
CA LEU A 96 -13.53 -6.01 -1.72
C LEU A 96 -14.02 -5.42 -0.41
N GLY A 97 -13.38 -4.31 0.01
CA GLY A 97 -13.75 -3.58 1.18
C GLY A 97 -12.56 -2.84 1.83
N ARG A 98 -12.81 -2.33 3.03
CA ARG A 98 -11.85 -1.60 3.85
C ARG A 98 -11.71 -2.29 5.23
N ILE A 99 -10.52 -2.28 5.77
CA ILE A 99 -10.21 -2.71 7.14
C ILE A 99 -9.51 -1.56 7.85
N ALA A 100 -9.96 -1.21 9.05
CA ALA A 100 -9.25 -0.28 9.92
C ALA A 100 -8.02 -0.98 10.52
N THR A 101 -6.85 -0.34 10.47
CA THR A 101 -5.58 -0.94 10.92
C THR A 101 -4.72 0.01 11.74
N SER A 102 -5.22 1.20 12.08
CA SER A 102 -4.43 2.21 12.80
C SER A 102 -4.00 1.76 14.19
N ALA A 103 -4.89 1.11 14.95
CA ALA A 103 -4.56 0.58 16.27
C ALA A 103 -3.60 -0.61 16.16
N ALA A 104 -3.80 -1.51 15.19
CA ALA A 104 -2.89 -2.63 14.95
C ALA A 104 -1.49 -2.16 14.54
N ALA A 105 -1.37 -1.09 13.74
CA ALA A 105 -0.10 -0.51 13.34
C ALA A 105 0.70 0.01 14.53
N LEU A 106 0.05 0.68 15.47
CA LEU A 106 0.67 1.18 16.70
C LEU A 106 1.03 0.05 17.68
N ALA A 107 0.18 -0.97 17.78
CA ALA A 107 0.37 -2.06 18.71
C ALA A 107 1.43 -3.09 18.25
N LEU A 108 1.58 -3.31 16.93
CA LEU A 108 2.40 -4.39 16.37
C LEU A 108 3.82 -4.48 16.95
N PRO A 109 4.57 -3.39 17.15
CA PRO A 109 5.90 -3.46 17.74
C PRO A 109 5.93 -3.88 19.22
N LEU A 110 4.78 -3.79 19.90
CA LEU A 110 4.62 -4.10 21.32
C LEU A 110 3.99 -5.47 21.58
N LEU A 111 3.49 -6.14 20.53
CA LEU A 111 2.89 -7.45 20.66
C LEU A 111 3.94 -8.51 20.99
N ASP A 112 3.59 -9.41 21.90
CA ASP A 112 4.32 -10.66 22.09
C ASP A 112 4.22 -11.57 20.85
N GLU A 113 5.01 -12.63 20.81
CA GLU A 113 5.10 -13.53 19.65
C GLU A 113 3.75 -14.18 19.32
N GLN A 114 3.04 -14.67 20.32
CA GLN A 114 1.74 -15.35 20.14
C GLN A 114 0.70 -14.39 19.54
N ARG A 115 0.56 -13.19 20.09
CA ARG A 115 -0.37 -12.16 19.58
C ARG A 115 0.00 -11.70 18.18
N ARG A 116 1.30 -11.59 17.89
CA ARG A 116 1.80 -11.26 16.55
C ARG A 116 1.47 -12.34 15.54
N GLU A 117 1.61 -13.63 15.90
CA GLU A 117 1.21 -14.74 15.04
C GLU A 117 -0.28 -14.71 14.71
N VAL A 118 -1.13 -14.40 15.69
CA VAL A 118 -2.58 -14.24 15.47
C VAL A 118 -2.86 -13.12 14.46
N LEU A 119 -2.20 -11.96 14.60
CA LEU A 119 -2.36 -10.83 13.69
C LEU A 119 -1.89 -11.19 12.27
N LEU A 120 -0.72 -11.80 12.14
CA LEU A 120 -0.17 -12.23 10.86
C LEU A 120 -1.04 -13.31 10.20
N GLY A 121 -1.59 -14.24 10.98
CA GLY A 121 -2.54 -15.26 10.52
C GLY A 121 -3.83 -14.63 9.95
N ALA A 122 -4.35 -13.61 10.62
CA ALA A 122 -5.51 -12.85 10.14
C ALA A 122 -5.21 -12.15 8.80
N LEU A 123 -4.07 -11.46 8.70
CA LEU A 123 -3.62 -10.84 7.45
C LEU A 123 -3.44 -11.86 6.34
N GLN A 124 -2.84 -13.00 6.63
CA GLN A 124 -2.67 -14.09 5.65
C GLN A 124 -4.01 -14.62 5.15
N GLN A 125 -5.01 -14.75 6.03
CA GLN A 125 -6.35 -15.16 5.64
C GLN A 125 -7.01 -14.12 4.71
N ILE A 126 -6.90 -12.84 5.03
CA ILE A 126 -7.41 -11.73 4.22
C ILE A 126 -6.75 -11.71 2.83
N GLN A 127 -5.44 -11.94 2.77
CA GLN A 127 -4.68 -11.92 1.52
C GLN A 127 -5.09 -13.02 0.53
N ARG A 128 -5.60 -14.16 0.98
CA ARG A 128 -5.94 -15.31 0.11
C ARG A 128 -6.89 -15.00 -1.03
N HIS A 129 -7.69 -13.95 -0.88
CA HIS A 129 -8.72 -13.57 -1.86
C HIS A 129 -8.50 -12.19 -2.47
N THR A 130 -7.30 -11.64 -2.31
CA THR A 130 -6.95 -10.27 -2.70
C THR A 130 -5.93 -10.27 -3.84
N GLY A 131 -6.11 -9.43 -4.84
CA GLY A 131 -5.12 -9.17 -5.88
C GLY A 131 -4.20 -8.00 -5.51
N PHE A 132 -4.80 -6.96 -4.93
CA PHE A 132 -4.07 -5.78 -4.44
C PHE A 132 -4.47 -5.45 -3.00
N MET A 133 -3.47 -5.22 -2.16
CA MET A 133 -3.63 -4.72 -0.80
C MET A 133 -3.03 -3.31 -0.74
N LEU A 134 -3.89 -2.30 -0.62
CA LEU A 134 -3.48 -0.90 -0.55
C LEU A 134 -3.54 -0.44 0.90
N ILE A 135 -2.41 0.01 1.42
CA ILE A 135 -2.28 0.54 2.78
C ILE A 135 -2.39 2.06 2.69
N HIS A 136 -3.56 2.61 3.05
CA HIS A 136 -3.77 4.05 3.10
C HIS A 136 -3.04 4.63 4.31
N ALA A 137 -1.99 5.37 4.05
CA ALA A 137 -1.11 5.94 5.05
C ALA A 137 -1.29 7.47 5.19
N ASP A 138 -1.01 7.99 6.37
CA ASP A 138 -1.00 9.43 6.59
C ASP A 138 0.22 10.07 5.94
N ALA A 139 0.00 11.02 5.04
CA ALA A 139 1.06 11.79 4.39
C ALA A 139 1.84 12.70 5.37
N GLN A 140 1.32 12.95 6.56
CA GLN A 140 2.01 13.74 7.58
C GLN A 140 3.04 12.92 8.37
N ALA A 141 2.87 11.60 8.44
CA ALA A 141 3.75 10.66 9.15
C ALA A 141 4.74 9.92 8.22
N ALA A 142 5.04 10.48 7.05
CA ALA A 142 5.86 9.81 6.04
C ALA A 142 7.35 9.65 6.41
N ASP A 143 7.85 10.43 7.34
CA ASP A 143 9.20 10.35 7.89
C ASP A 143 9.35 9.32 9.03
N ASP A 144 8.23 8.90 9.62
CA ASP A 144 8.16 7.83 10.60
C ASP A 144 7.09 6.80 10.17
N PRO A 145 7.37 6.00 9.13
CA PRO A 145 6.39 5.09 8.57
C PRO A 145 6.05 3.97 9.56
N SER A 146 4.77 3.65 9.66
CA SER A 146 4.29 2.52 10.45
C SER A 146 4.90 1.19 10.00
N PRO A 147 4.78 0.15 10.83
CA PRO A 147 5.21 -1.20 10.47
C PRO A 147 4.61 -1.71 9.16
N PHE A 148 3.32 -1.45 8.90
CA PHE A 148 2.65 -1.91 7.67
C PHE A 148 3.21 -1.17 6.44
N VAL A 149 3.34 0.14 6.52
CA VAL A 149 3.92 0.95 5.44
C VAL A 149 5.38 0.61 5.21
N TYR A 150 6.15 0.42 6.28
CA TYR A 150 7.56 0.02 6.20
C TYR A 150 7.73 -1.33 5.50
N ALA A 151 6.87 -2.30 5.83
CA ALA A 151 6.90 -3.63 5.23
C ALA A 151 6.42 -3.66 3.76
N ALA A 152 5.65 -2.66 3.31
CA ALA A 152 5.14 -2.60 1.94
C ALA A 152 6.30 -2.48 0.94
N PRO A 153 6.36 -3.34 -0.09
CA PRO A 153 7.45 -3.32 -1.07
C PRO A 153 7.36 -2.14 -2.05
N ARG A 154 6.18 -1.56 -2.21
CA ARG A 154 5.89 -0.48 -3.17
C ARG A 154 5.24 0.70 -2.46
N ARG A 155 5.51 1.89 -2.95
CA ARG A 155 4.88 3.13 -2.48
C ARG A 155 4.29 3.87 -3.67
N LEU A 156 3.02 4.23 -3.55
CA LEU A 156 2.29 5.02 -4.52
C LEU A 156 1.93 6.38 -3.92
N VAL A 157 2.38 7.44 -4.56
CA VAL A 157 1.97 8.82 -4.28
C VAL A 157 0.94 9.23 -5.32
N VAL A 158 -0.28 9.48 -4.89
CA VAL A 158 -1.33 10.06 -5.73
C VAL A 158 -1.29 11.58 -5.55
N ALA A 159 -0.72 12.26 -6.53
CA ALA A 159 -0.55 13.71 -6.49
C ALA A 159 -1.76 14.41 -7.14
N GLU A 160 -2.39 15.34 -6.43
CA GLU A 160 -3.43 16.19 -7.00
C GLU A 160 -2.80 17.21 -7.97
N ALA A 161 -3.35 17.35 -9.18
CA ALA A 161 -2.90 18.31 -10.19
C ALA A 161 -3.26 19.75 -9.82
N SER A 162 -2.65 20.27 -8.75
CA SER A 162 -2.81 21.64 -8.25
C SER A 162 -1.49 22.13 -7.67
N ALA A 163 -1.36 23.44 -7.47
CA ALA A 163 -0.14 24.03 -6.89
C ALA A 163 0.12 23.50 -5.45
N SER A 164 -0.92 23.42 -4.61
CA SER A 164 -0.80 22.84 -3.27
C SER A 164 -0.47 21.35 -3.33
N GLY A 165 -1.14 20.60 -4.23
CA GLY A 165 -0.87 19.17 -4.42
C GLY A 165 0.55 18.88 -4.87
N ALA A 166 1.14 19.71 -5.74
CA ALA A 166 2.54 19.61 -6.14
C ALA A 166 3.51 19.84 -4.97
N THR A 167 3.26 20.87 -4.16
CA THR A 167 4.08 21.18 -2.98
C THR A 167 4.02 20.06 -1.94
N GLU A 168 2.83 19.56 -1.66
CA GLU A 168 2.63 18.44 -0.73
C GLU A 168 3.27 17.15 -1.24
N ALA A 169 3.09 16.83 -2.54
CA ALA A 169 3.71 15.66 -3.17
C ALA A 169 5.24 15.73 -3.11
N TYR A 170 5.82 16.89 -3.41
CA TYR A 170 7.27 17.09 -3.31
C TYR A 170 7.77 16.87 -1.86
N ARG A 171 7.10 17.49 -0.86
CA ARG A 171 7.45 17.33 0.55
C ARG A 171 7.38 15.86 0.97
N LEU A 172 6.29 15.18 0.64
CA LEU A 172 6.06 13.77 0.92
C LEU A 172 7.14 12.87 0.29
N ILE A 173 7.43 13.06 -1.00
CA ILE A 173 8.47 12.30 -1.71
C ILE A 173 9.84 12.50 -1.06
N LYS A 174 10.17 13.75 -0.67
CA LYS A 174 11.41 14.05 0.05
C LYS A 174 11.50 13.31 1.38
N GLN A 175 10.42 13.26 2.16
CA GLN A 175 10.35 12.50 3.42
C GLN A 175 10.50 11.00 3.18
N LEU A 176 9.76 10.43 2.22
CA LEU A 176 9.85 9.02 1.87
C LEU A 176 11.26 8.63 1.38
N ALA A 177 11.90 9.46 0.59
CA ALA A 177 13.27 9.25 0.13
C ALA A 177 14.27 9.28 1.31
N ALA A 178 14.11 10.22 2.23
CA ALA A 178 14.93 10.31 3.44
C ALA A 178 14.74 9.10 4.38
N ALA A 179 13.53 8.53 4.42
CA ALA A 179 13.23 7.30 5.15
C ALA A 179 13.71 6.02 4.44
N GLY A 180 14.44 6.15 3.31
CA GLY A 180 14.97 5.00 2.56
C GLY A 180 13.89 4.26 1.77
N ALA A 181 12.84 4.96 1.37
CA ALA A 181 11.81 4.36 0.51
C ALA A 181 12.42 3.86 -0.79
N GLY A 182 12.14 2.60 -1.14
CA GLY A 182 12.57 2.00 -2.41
C GLY A 182 11.86 2.62 -3.61
N SER A 183 11.19 1.82 -4.45
CA SER A 183 10.47 2.32 -5.63
C SER A 183 9.32 3.26 -5.26
N LEU A 184 9.42 4.51 -5.72
CA LEU A 184 8.38 5.53 -5.59
C LEU A 184 7.62 5.66 -6.91
N HIS A 185 6.35 5.24 -6.90
CA HIS A 185 5.44 5.38 -8.01
C HIS A 185 4.59 6.63 -7.83
N VAL A 186 4.29 7.32 -8.92
CA VAL A 186 3.43 8.51 -8.91
C VAL A 186 2.30 8.35 -9.91
N ALA A 187 1.08 8.56 -9.44
CA ALA A 187 -0.09 8.78 -10.27
C ALA A 187 -0.62 10.20 -10.04
N VAL A 188 -1.18 10.81 -11.07
CA VAL A 188 -1.74 12.17 -10.98
C VAL A 188 -3.25 12.09 -11.02
N ALA A 189 -3.90 12.71 -10.04
CA ALA A 189 -5.35 12.80 -9.96
C ALA A 189 -5.83 14.20 -10.34
N ARG A 190 -7.08 14.28 -10.86
CA ARG A 190 -7.78 15.54 -11.15
C ARG A 190 -7.09 16.43 -12.19
N ALA A 191 -6.30 15.85 -13.08
CA ALA A 191 -5.77 16.57 -14.23
C ALA A 191 -6.89 16.82 -15.28
N ARG A 192 -6.77 17.91 -16.03
CA ARG A 192 -7.75 18.22 -17.09
C ARG A 192 -7.64 17.25 -18.26
N SER A 193 -6.43 16.79 -18.53
CA SER A 193 -6.11 15.85 -19.61
C SER A 193 -4.91 14.98 -19.25
N ARG A 194 -4.69 13.91 -20.04
CA ARG A 194 -3.48 13.10 -19.93
C ARG A 194 -2.19 13.91 -20.15
N SER A 195 -2.24 14.87 -21.07
CA SER A 195 -1.08 15.74 -21.33
C SER A 195 -0.78 16.64 -20.15
N ASP A 196 -1.81 17.19 -19.48
CA ASP A 196 -1.63 18.00 -18.27
C ASP A 196 -1.07 17.15 -17.13
N ALA A 197 -1.57 15.91 -16.97
CA ALA A 197 -1.04 14.98 -15.98
C ALA A 197 0.44 14.63 -16.23
N ALA A 198 0.81 14.37 -17.49
CA ALA A 198 2.19 14.10 -17.89
C ALA A 198 3.10 15.32 -17.68
N ALA A 199 2.63 16.51 -18.01
CA ALA A 199 3.38 17.76 -17.79
C ALA A 199 3.58 18.05 -16.30
N PHE A 200 2.54 17.82 -15.48
CA PHE A 200 2.63 17.92 -14.02
C PHE A 200 3.66 16.94 -13.46
N PHE A 201 3.59 15.68 -13.88
CA PHE A 201 4.56 14.66 -13.46
C PHE A 201 5.98 15.03 -13.87
N ALA A 202 6.22 15.43 -15.12
CA ALA A 202 7.54 15.81 -15.61
C ALA A 202 8.15 16.97 -14.80
N SER A 203 7.33 17.95 -14.43
CA SER A 203 7.74 19.08 -13.59
C SER A 203 8.10 18.61 -12.17
N LEU A 204 7.28 17.76 -11.55
CA LEU A 204 7.52 17.19 -10.23
C LEU A 204 8.78 16.32 -10.23
N GLU A 205 8.92 15.42 -11.22
CA GLU A 205 10.07 14.52 -11.36
C GLU A 205 11.36 15.30 -11.56
N GLY A 206 11.37 16.33 -12.42
CA GLY A 206 12.51 17.20 -12.64
C GLY A 206 12.97 17.90 -11.36
N LEU A 207 12.00 18.37 -10.54
CA LEU A 207 12.28 19.00 -9.24
C LEU A 207 12.84 17.97 -8.23
N VAL A 208 12.22 16.80 -8.11
CA VAL A 208 12.65 15.72 -7.21
C VAL A 208 14.03 15.22 -7.60
N ARG A 209 14.28 14.94 -8.87
CA ARG A 209 15.59 14.48 -9.36
C ARG A 209 16.70 15.48 -9.05
N ARG A 210 16.44 16.78 -9.20
CA ARG A 210 17.41 17.86 -8.95
C ARG A 210 17.74 18.03 -7.46
N HIS A 211 16.73 17.95 -6.58
CA HIS A 211 16.89 18.35 -5.18
C HIS A 211 16.87 17.18 -4.17
N VAL A 212 16.34 16.03 -4.57
CA VAL A 212 16.27 14.83 -3.73
C VAL A 212 17.15 13.70 -4.27
N GLY A 213 17.42 13.69 -5.58
CA GLY A 213 18.31 12.71 -6.21
C GLY A 213 17.67 11.34 -6.47
N VAL A 214 16.34 11.22 -6.38
CA VAL A 214 15.62 9.96 -6.63
C VAL A 214 14.82 10.03 -7.92
N ALA A 215 14.72 8.89 -8.61
CA ALA A 215 13.84 8.75 -9.77
C ALA A 215 12.44 8.36 -9.35
N LEU A 216 11.44 8.89 -10.06
CA LEU A 216 10.03 8.54 -9.85
C LEU A 216 9.55 7.65 -11.00
N ALA A 217 8.75 6.64 -10.68
CA ALA A 217 8.07 5.80 -11.67
C ALA A 217 6.69 6.39 -12.00
N TRP A 218 6.50 6.79 -13.24
CA TRP A 218 5.21 7.26 -13.74
C TRP A 218 4.22 6.10 -13.90
N LEU A 219 3.03 6.19 -13.29
CA LEU A 219 1.96 5.21 -13.46
C LEU A 219 0.82 5.68 -14.37
N GLY A 220 0.62 6.98 -14.48
CA GLY A 220 -0.47 7.50 -15.29
C GLY A 220 -1.37 8.47 -14.54
N GLU A 221 -2.46 8.82 -15.19
CA GLU A 221 -3.52 9.65 -14.65
C GLU A 221 -4.64 8.77 -14.10
N VAL A 222 -5.01 9.01 -12.84
CA VAL A 222 -5.91 8.14 -12.05
C VAL A 222 -7.23 7.86 -12.74
N GLU A 223 -7.77 8.85 -13.43
CA GLU A 223 -9.11 8.75 -14.03
C GLU A 223 -9.13 8.06 -15.40
N ARG A 224 -7.96 7.89 -16.06
CA ARG A 224 -7.91 7.46 -17.47
C ARG A 224 -6.95 6.32 -17.76
N ASP A 225 -5.99 6.04 -16.87
CA ASP A 225 -4.92 5.07 -17.12
C ASP A 225 -5.05 3.82 -16.24
N ASP A 226 -4.39 2.74 -16.67
CA ASP A 226 -4.35 1.47 -15.96
C ASP A 226 -3.21 1.49 -14.93
N LEU A 227 -3.55 1.77 -13.69
CA LEU A 227 -2.57 1.79 -12.61
C LEU A 227 -2.16 0.38 -12.16
N ALA A 228 -3.03 -0.63 -12.33
CA ALA A 228 -2.79 -1.98 -11.86
C ALA A 228 -1.59 -2.61 -12.59
N THR A 229 -1.56 -2.52 -13.92
CA THR A 229 -0.46 -3.07 -14.73
C THR A 229 0.88 -2.47 -14.33
N GLY A 230 0.97 -1.15 -14.15
CA GLY A 230 2.20 -0.48 -13.74
C GLY A 230 2.70 -0.89 -12.36
N LEU A 231 1.77 -1.15 -11.42
CA LEU A 231 2.09 -1.62 -10.07
C LEU A 231 2.42 -3.12 -10.01
N ALA A 232 1.86 -3.93 -10.91
CA ALA A 232 2.10 -5.37 -10.94
C ALA A 232 3.49 -5.74 -11.51
N HIS A 233 4.15 -4.83 -12.26
CA HIS A 233 5.49 -5.09 -12.78
C HIS A 233 6.50 -5.29 -11.63
N PRO A 234 7.41 -6.28 -11.76
CA PRO A 234 8.42 -6.50 -10.73
C PRO A 234 9.27 -5.24 -10.55
N VAL A 235 9.45 -4.86 -9.29
CA VAL A 235 10.47 -3.87 -8.92
C VAL A 235 11.82 -4.50 -9.30
N ALA A 236 12.64 -3.77 -10.06
CA ALA A 236 13.92 -4.28 -10.54
C ALA A 236 14.69 -5.00 -9.42
N GLN A 237 15.11 -6.25 -9.67
CA GLN A 237 15.92 -7.14 -8.83
C GLN A 237 15.21 -8.11 -7.87
N SER A 238 13.88 -8.14 -7.76
CA SER A 238 13.20 -9.18 -6.96
C SER A 238 12.17 -9.91 -7.80
N SER A 239 12.08 -11.24 -7.67
CA SER A 239 10.96 -11.94 -8.29
C SER A 239 9.65 -11.44 -7.64
N PRO A 240 8.53 -11.34 -8.40
CA PRO A 240 7.25 -10.90 -7.84
C PRO A 240 6.84 -11.69 -6.58
N ARG A 241 7.15 -12.97 -6.53
CA ARG A 241 6.85 -13.85 -5.39
C ARG A 241 7.68 -13.53 -4.15
N GLU A 242 8.95 -13.17 -4.30
CA GLU A 242 9.82 -12.80 -3.18
C GLU A 242 9.40 -11.46 -2.56
N ALA A 243 9.02 -10.48 -3.39
CA ALA A 243 8.58 -9.17 -2.89
C ALA A 243 7.29 -9.24 -2.05
N GLU A 244 6.42 -10.18 -2.36
CA GLU A 244 5.08 -10.28 -1.76
C GLU A 244 5.06 -11.20 -0.54
N HIS A 245 5.81 -12.29 -0.55
CA HIS A 245 6.13 -13.04 0.68
C HIS A 245 6.95 -12.18 1.65
N ALA A 246 7.76 -11.26 1.13
CA ALA A 246 8.53 -10.32 1.94
C ALA A 246 7.66 -9.40 2.82
N PHE A 247 6.42 -9.07 2.44
CA PHE A 247 5.57 -8.21 3.27
C PHE A 247 5.28 -8.84 4.63
N LEU A 248 4.68 -10.04 4.66
CA LEU A 248 4.39 -10.74 5.92
C LEU A 248 5.66 -11.10 6.67
N HIS A 249 6.72 -11.51 5.97
CA HIS A 249 8.00 -11.81 6.58
C HIS A 249 8.65 -10.56 7.21
N ARG A 250 8.57 -9.42 6.54
CA ARG A 250 9.04 -8.14 7.10
C ARG A 250 8.23 -7.73 8.32
N LEU A 251 6.90 -7.86 8.28
CA LEU A 251 6.06 -7.62 9.46
C LEU A 251 6.43 -8.54 10.62
N ALA A 252 6.66 -9.83 10.36
CA ALA A 252 7.10 -10.79 11.36
C ALA A 252 8.44 -10.42 11.99
N SER A 253 9.37 -9.87 11.20
CA SER A 253 10.70 -9.48 11.68
C SER A 253 10.73 -8.19 12.50
N LEU A 254 9.65 -7.38 12.47
CA LEU A 254 9.48 -6.19 13.29
C LEU A 254 9.05 -6.56 14.71
N GLY A 255 9.91 -7.27 15.44
CA GLY A 255 9.71 -7.70 16.84
C GLY A 255 9.98 -6.61 17.88
N PRO A 256 9.72 -6.91 19.18
CA PRO A 256 10.07 -6.02 20.26
C PRO A 256 11.56 -5.65 20.20
N GLY A 257 11.86 -4.36 20.03
CA GLY A 257 13.22 -3.85 19.90
C GLY A 257 13.79 -3.69 18.49
N ALA A 258 13.06 -4.14 17.45
CA ALA A 258 13.39 -3.81 16.06
C ALA A 258 12.87 -2.42 15.71
N ALA A 259 13.55 -1.38 16.16
CA ALA A 259 13.36 -0.06 15.57
C ALA A 259 13.72 -0.15 14.08
N PRO A 260 12.94 0.47 13.17
CA PRO A 260 13.36 0.58 11.79
C PRO A 260 14.77 1.18 11.77
N PRO A 261 15.67 0.72 10.88
CA PRO A 261 17.04 1.24 10.84
C PRO A 261 16.96 2.76 10.64
N ARG A 262 17.29 3.51 11.69
CA ARG A 262 17.47 4.95 11.58
C ARG A 262 18.60 5.16 10.60
N THR A 263 18.30 5.66 9.41
CA THR A 263 19.35 6.12 8.51
C THR A 263 20.12 7.20 9.24
N LEU A 264 21.36 6.86 9.63
CA LEU A 264 22.30 7.80 10.20
C LEU A 264 22.39 9.00 9.25
N ARG A 265 21.96 10.16 9.72
CA ARG A 265 22.25 11.43 9.06
C ARG A 265 23.78 11.55 8.97
N ARG A 266 24.31 11.52 7.75
CA ARG A 266 25.60 12.14 7.41
C ARG A 266 25.35 13.53 6.84
#